data_daf7406be8728f4a5d5e70c5b34ee05c
#
_entry.id   daf7406be8728f4a5d5e70c5b34ee05c
#
_cell.length_a   1.000
_cell.length_b   1.000
_cell.length_c   1.000
_cell.angle_alpha   90.00
_cell.angle_beta   90.00
_cell.angle_gamma   90.00
#
_symmetry.space_group_name_H-M   'P 1'
#
loop_
_entity.id
_entity.type
_entity.pdbx_description
1 polymer ?
#
loop_
_entity_poly.entity_id
_entity_poly.type
_entity_poly.pdbx_seq_one_letter_code
_entity_poly.pdbx_strand_id
1 'polypeptide(L)'
;IRAVKPRYLFLLESSKKMDETVTEVLKQLFPFQEKIYLVPVNEFQLAMLYPVKDGCTSEDIHDLAHTMIDTLSMEALTHVQIAYSDLIPDLHALPSAYKQTALALRVGKLFYSEQSVFPFNKLGIGRLIHELPEKLCEDFLFEIFGDITSEHLDKDTLAAIDKFFQNNLNIAETA
;
A
#
# COMPACT_ATOMS: atom_id res chain seq x y z
N ILE A 1 -18.11 -20.60 -21.65
CA ILE A 1 -17.00 -19.72 -21.20
C ILE A 1 -17.51 -19.02 -19.94
N ARG A 2 -17.05 -19.38 -18.74
CA ARG A 2 -17.39 -18.64 -17.53
C ARG A 2 -16.76 -17.25 -17.66
N ALA A 3 -17.57 -16.20 -17.64
CA ALA A 3 -17.07 -14.82 -17.58
C ALA A 3 -16.13 -14.69 -16.38
N VAL A 4 -14.89 -14.34 -16.63
CA VAL A 4 -13.92 -14.10 -15.57
C VAL A 4 -14.34 -12.80 -14.90
N LYS A 5 -14.77 -12.89 -13.63
CA LYS A 5 -15.12 -11.68 -12.87
C LYS A 5 -13.86 -10.85 -12.64
N PRO A 6 -13.92 -9.53 -12.83
CA PRO A 6 -12.81 -8.65 -12.48
C PRO A 6 -12.52 -8.73 -10.97
N ARG A 7 -11.28 -8.45 -10.59
CA ARG A 7 -10.81 -8.60 -9.21
C ARG A 7 -9.90 -7.46 -8.80
N TYR A 8 -9.74 -7.28 -7.48
CA TYR A 8 -8.63 -6.54 -6.89
C TYR A 8 -7.70 -7.50 -6.17
N LEU A 9 -6.41 -7.18 -6.20
CA LEU A 9 -5.41 -7.84 -5.39
C LEU A 9 -5.08 -6.91 -4.23
N PHE A 10 -5.25 -7.42 -3.01
CA PHE A 10 -4.79 -6.78 -1.79
C PHE A 10 -3.54 -7.49 -1.30
N LEU A 11 -2.57 -6.75 -0.81
CA LEU A 11 -1.40 -7.25 -0.12
C LEU A 11 -1.39 -6.63 1.28
N LEU A 12 -1.55 -7.48 2.27
CA LEU A 12 -1.54 -7.13 3.68
C LEU A 12 -0.15 -7.41 4.24
N GLU A 13 0.39 -6.49 5.01
CA GLU A 13 1.66 -6.68 5.72
C GLU A 13 1.51 -6.28 7.19
N SER A 14 2.08 -7.10 8.08
CA SER A 14 2.17 -6.82 9.51
C SER A 14 3.63 -6.82 9.96
N SER A 15 3.94 -6.04 11.00
CA SER A 15 5.23 -6.10 11.69
C SER A 15 5.39 -7.35 12.56
N LYS A 16 4.28 -8.04 12.85
CA LYS A 16 4.24 -9.31 13.59
C LYS A 16 3.92 -10.45 12.63
N LYS A 17 4.36 -11.65 12.98
CA LYS A 17 4.02 -12.86 12.25
C LYS A 17 2.50 -13.04 12.21
N MET A 18 1.96 -13.21 11.02
CA MET A 18 0.55 -13.53 10.82
C MET A 18 0.31 -15.01 11.08
N ASP A 19 -0.68 -15.30 11.90
CA ASP A 19 -1.13 -16.67 12.22
C ASP A 19 -2.43 -17.03 11.49
N GLU A 20 -2.98 -18.20 11.79
CA GLU A 20 -4.23 -18.67 11.23
C GLU A 20 -5.42 -17.77 11.61
N THR A 21 -5.36 -17.08 12.76
CA THR A 21 -6.42 -16.18 13.24
C THR A 21 -6.70 -15.07 12.23
N VAL A 22 -5.65 -14.47 11.65
CA VAL A 22 -5.78 -13.43 10.61
C VAL A 22 -6.58 -13.97 9.41
N THR A 23 -6.27 -15.19 8.98
CA THR A 23 -6.96 -15.82 7.86
C THR A 23 -8.41 -16.17 8.17
N GLU A 24 -8.69 -16.61 9.40
CA GLU A 24 -10.05 -16.93 9.86
C GLU A 24 -10.91 -15.67 9.97
N VAL A 25 -10.39 -14.60 10.57
CA VAL A 25 -11.09 -13.30 10.66
C VAL A 25 -11.42 -12.76 9.28
N LEU A 26 -10.47 -12.79 8.35
CA LEU A 26 -10.73 -12.36 6.96
C LEU A 26 -11.80 -13.23 6.28
N LYS A 27 -11.80 -14.54 6.48
CA LYS A 27 -12.83 -15.42 5.93
C LYS A 27 -14.22 -15.13 6.51
N GLN A 28 -14.31 -14.76 7.79
CA GLN A 28 -15.56 -14.39 8.44
C GLN A 28 -16.09 -13.04 7.95
N LEU A 29 -15.21 -12.09 7.65
CA LEU A 29 -15.59 -10.79 7.10
C LEU A 29 -16.26 -10.91 5.72
N PHE A 30 -15.98 -11.98 4.95
CA PHE A 30 -16.54 -12.21 3.63
C PHE A 30 -17.42 -13.48 3.60
N PRO A 31 -18.69 -13.40 4.07
CA PRO A 31 -19.53 -14.59 4.15
C PRO A 31 -19.90 -15.16 2.78
N PHE A 32 -19.79 -16.46 2.68
CA PHE A 32 -20.30 -17.47 1.72
C PHE A 32 -20.55 -17.14 0.24
N GLN A 33 -20.84 -15.91 -0.14
CA GLN A 33 -21.17 -15.56 -1.53
C GLN A 33 -19.98 -15.02 -2.34
N GLU A 34 -18.91 -14.64 -1.66
CA GLU A 34 -17.71 -14.07 -2.29
C GLU A 34 -16.54 -15.03 -2.17
N LYS A 35 -16.15 -15.58 -3.31
CA LYS A 35 -15.02 -16.50 -3.36
C LYS A 35 -13.71 -15.71 -3.33
N ILE A 36 -13.30 -15.29 -2.13
CA ILE A 36 -11.96 -14.70 -1.91
C ILE A 36 -10.91 -15.82 -1.94
N TYR A 37 -9.71 -15.46 -2.36
CA TYR A 37 -8.55 -16.35 -2.27
C TYR A 37 -7.51 -15.67 -1.38
N LEU A 38 -7.11 -16.37 -0.32
CA LEU A 38 -6.09 -15.93 0.62
C LEU A 38 -4.85 -16.78 0.40
N VAL A 39 -3.72 -16.13 0.13
CA VAL A 39 -2.44 -16.80 -0.16
C VAL A 39 -1.37 -16.18 0.73
N PRO A 40 -0.83 -16.93 1.70
CA PRO A 40 0.34 -16.47 2.45
C PRO A 40 1.53 -16.29 1.49
N VAL A 41 2.10 -15.09 1.48
CA VAL A 41 3.31 -14.78 0.70
C VAL A 41 4.54 -15.14 1.53
N ASN A 42 4.52 -14.76 2.78
CA ASN A 42 5.51 -15.13 3.80
C ASN A 42 4.87 -15.00 5.20
N GLU A 43 5.67 -15.09 6.26
CA GLU A 43 5.19 -15.03 7.64
C GLU A 43 4.57 -13.67 8.04
N PHE A 44 4.88 -12.60 7.29
CA PHE A 44 4.45 -11.24 7.57
C PHE A 44 3.51 -10.66 6.51
N GLN A 45 3.30 -11.39 5.41
CA GLN A 45 2.54 -10.90 4.27
C GLN A 45 1.50 -11.93 3.80
N LEU A 46 0.29 -11.43 3.55
CA LEU A 46 -0.83 -12.19 3.03
C LEU A 46 -1.39 -11.49 1.78
N ALA A 47 -1.51 -12.21 0.68
CA ALA A 47 -2.19 -11.73 -0.51
C ALA A 47 -3.65 -12.19 -0.50
N MET A 48 -4.57 -11.28 -0.83
CA MET A 48 -5.99 -11.57 -0.98
C MET A 48 -6.46 -11.16 -2.38
N LEU A 49 -7.06 -12.10 -3.10
CA LEU A 49 -7.70 -11.83 -4.38
C LEU A 49 -9.22 -11.73 -4.15
N TYR A 50 -9.76 -10.53 -4.38
CA TYR A 50 -11.15 -10.17 -4.12
C TYR A 50 -11.93 -9.99 -5.43
N PRO A 51 -13.03 -10.74 -5.66
CA PRO A 51 -13.89 -10.56 -6.83
C PRO A 51 -14.76 -9.31 -6.67
N VAL A 52 -14.81 -8.49 -7.70
CA VAL A 52 -15.61 -7.25 -7.70
C VAL A 52 -17.08 -7.58 -7.97
N LYS A 53 -17.98 -6.93 -7.22
CA LYS A 53 -19.41 -6.92 -7.49
C LYS A 53 -19.75 -5.88 -8.55
N ASP A 54 -20.80 -6.14 -9.30
CA ASP A 54 -21.34 -5.16 -10.24
C ASP A 54 -21.75 -3.87 -9.48
N GLY A 55 -21.31 -2.72 -9.98
CA GLY A 55 -21.56 -1.42 -9.36
C GLY A 55 -20.59 -1.01 -8.25
N CYS A 56 -19.60 -1.84 -7.91
CA CYS A 56 -18.56 -1.49 -6.93
C CYS A 56 -17.66 -0.36 -7.45
N THR A 57 -17.47 0.68 -6.66
CA THR A 57 -16.63 1.83 -6.96
C THR A 57 -15.22 1.67 -6.39
N SER A 58 -14.31 2.56 -6.78
CA SER A 58 -12.97 2.60 -6.16
C SER A 58 -13.00 3.04 -4.70
N GLU A 59 -14.03 3.80 -4.31
CA GLU A 59 -14.25 4.23 -2.93
C GLU A 59 -14.68 3.05 -2.05
N ASP A 60 -15.60 2.21 -2.55
CA ASP A 60 -16.00 0.97 -1.86
C ASP A 60 -14.81 0.04 -1.60
N ILE A 61 -13.85 -0.03 -2.53
CA ILE A 61 -12.63 -0.83 -2.36
C ILE A 61 -11.70 -0.20 -1.31
N HIS A 62 -11.62 1.12 -1.26
CA HIS A 62 -10.85 1.84 -0.25
C HIS A 62 -11.44 1.62 1.15
N ASP A 63 -12.75 1.77 1.30
CA ASP A 63 -13.48 1.54 2.55
C ASP A 63 -13.37 0.09 3.00
N LEU A 64 -13.39 -0.85 2.06
CA LEU A 64 -13.16 -2.26 2.35
C LEU A 64 -11.77 -2.50 2.95
N ALA A 65 -10.72 -1.84 2.42
CA ALA A 65 -9.37 -1.94 2.97
C ALA A 65 -9.31 -1.42 4.42
N HIS A 66 -9.95 -0.30 4.72
CA HIS A 66 -10.07 0.22 6.09
C HIS A 66 -10.84 -0.74 7.00
N THR A 67 -11.97 -1.27 6.53
CA THR A 67 -12.75 -2.27 7.28
C THR A 67 -11.91 -3.50 7.64
N MET A 68 -11.07 -3.98 6.71
CA MET A 68 -10.16 -5.10 6.99
C MET A 68 -9.14 -4.74 8.07
N ILE A 69 -8.56 -3.54 8.03
CA ILE A 69 -7.59 -3.08 9.05
C ILE A 69 -8.25 -3.04 10.42
N ASP A 70 -9.42 -2.41 10.52
CA ASP A 70 -10.14 -2.25 11.79
C ASP A 70 -10.54 -3.60 12.36
N THR A 71 -11.08 -4.49 11.54
CA THR A 71 -11.49 -5.83 11.95
C THR A 71 -10.30 -6.67 12.45
N LEU A 72 -9.17 -6.67 11.70
CA LEU A 72 -7.97 -7.40 12.10
C LEU A 72 -7.35 -6.81 13.37
N SER A 73 -7.41 -5.49 13.54
CA SER A 73 -6.92 -4.85 14.77
C SER A 73 -7.76 -5.23 15.98
N MET A 74 -9.10 -5.31 15.84
CA MET A 74 -10.01 -5.61 16.94
C MET A 74 -10.10 -7.11 17.25
N GLU A 75 -10.20 -7.96 16.24
CA GLU A 75 -10.50 -9.38 16.42
C GLU A 75 -9.26 -10.28 16.42
N ALA A 76 -8.22 -9.91 15.66
CA ALA A 76 -6.95 -10.64 15.60
C ALA A 76 -5.82 -9.95 16.36
N LEU A 77 -6.04 -8.76 16.95
CA LEU A 77 -5.02 -7.94 17.62
C LEU A 77 -3.77 -7.74 16.75
N THR A 78 -3.99 -7.67 15.44
CA THR A 78 -2.93 -7.58 14.43
C THR A 78 -3.08 -6.30 13.64
N HIS A 79 -2.09 -5.42 13.75
CA HIS A 79 -2.01 -4.21 12.95
C HIS A 79 -1.40 -4.52 11.59
N VAL A 80 -2.10 -4.16 10.54
CA VAL A 80 -1.66 -4.38 9.16
C VAL A 80 -1.67 -3.08 8.37
N GLN A 81 -0.77 -3.00 7.40
CA GLN A 81 -0.83 -2.04 6.31
C GLN A 81 -1.29 -2.79 5.06
N ILE A 82 -2.11 -2.15 4.25
CA ILE A 82 -2.73 -2.77 3.07
C ILE A 82 -2.43 -1.94 1.83
N ALA A 83 -1.84 -2.57 0.82
CA ALA A 83 -1.84 -2.02 -0.53
C ALA A 83 -2.81 -2.81 -1.41
N TYR A 84 -3.37 -2.15 -2.44
CA TYR A 84 -4.18 -2.83 -3.42
C TYR A 84 -3.92 -2.35 -4.85
N SER A 85 -4.11 -3.28 -5.82
CA SER A 85 -3.89 -3.07 -7.24
C SER A 85 -4.96 -2.19 -7.88
N ASP A 86 -4.74 -1.83 -9.13
CA ASP A 86 -5.84 -1.47 -10.03
C ASP A 86 -6.74 -2.68 -10.31
N LEU A 87 -7.89 -2.44 -10.95
CA LEU A 87 -8.82 -3.49 -11.33
C LEU A 87 -8.15 -4.50 -12.28
N ILE A 88 -8.18 -5.77 -11.91
CA ILE A 88 -7.64 -6.88 -12.67
C ILE A 88 -8.76 -7.48 -13.53
N PRO A 89 -8.76 -7.30 -14.86
CA PRO A 89 -9.82 -7.78 -15.72
C PRO A 89 -9.82 -9.30 -15.88
N ASP A 90 -8.64 -9.90 -15.84
CA ASP A 90 -8.43 -11.35 -15.97
C ASP A 90 -7.20 -11.83 -15.18
N LEU A 91 -7.06 -13.14 -15.01
CA LEU A 91 -5.97 -13.74 -14.22
C LEU A 91 -4.59 -13.64 -14.87
N HIS A 92 -4.49 -13.35 -16.17
CA HIS A 92 -3.19 -13.16 -16.84
C HIS A 92 -2.50 -11.89 -16.38
N ALA A 93 -3.28 -10.88 -15.95
CA ALA A 93 -2.75 -9.64 -15.39
C ALA A 93 -2.28 -9.77 -13.93
N LEU A 94 -2.54 -10.90 -13.25
CA LEU A 94 -2.21 -11.09 -11.84
C LEU A 94 -0.72 -10.92 -11.50
N PRO A 95 0.26 -11.41 -12.29
CA PRO A 95 1.67 -11.18 -12.00
C PRO A 95 2.07 -9.70 -12.03
N SER A 96 1.51 -8.93 -12.98
CA SER A 96 1.73 -7.49 -13.05
C SER A 96 1.06 -6.77 -11.88
N ALA A 97 -0.18 -7.13 -11.56
CA ALA A 97 -0.90 -6.58 -10.43
C ALA A 97 -0.16 -6.82 -9.10
N TYR A 98 0.41 -8.02 -8.91
CA TYR A 98 1.22 -8.31 -7.72
C TYR A 98 2.44 -7.39 -7.60
N LYS A 99 3.18 -7.19 -8.70
CA LYS A 99 4.34 -6.27 -8.72
C LYS A 99 3.93 -4.84 -8.38
N GLN A 100 2.83 -4.39 -8.95
CA GLN A 100 2.26 -3.06 -8.69
C GLN A 100 1.83 -2.90 -7.22
N THR A 101 1.16 -3.90 -6.68
CA THR A 101 0.69 -3.87 -5.28
C THR A 101 1.86 -3.93 -4.29
N ALA A 102 2.87 -4.74 -4.58
CA ALA A 102 4.09 -4.81 -3.78
C ALA A 102 4.88 -3.48 -3.83
N LEU A 103 4.92 -2.84 -4.99
CA LEU A 103 5.48 -1.48 -5.14
C LEU A 103 4.67 -0.48 -4.31
N ALA A 104 3.34 -0.53 -4.40
CA ALA A 104 2.45 0.36 -3.64
C ALA A 104 2.69 0.24 -2.12
N LEU A 105 2.85 -0.96 -1.62
CA LEU A 105 3.13 -1.19 -0.21
C LEU A 105 4.49 -0.58 0.20
N ARG A 106 5.54 -0.76 -0.60
CA ARG A 106 6.86 -0.20 -0.32
C ARG A 106 6.87 1.33 -0.37
N VAL A 107 6.34 1.90 -1.44
CA VAL A 107 6.26 3.36 -1.63
C VAL A 107 5.36 3.98 -0.57
N GLY A 108 4.22 3.35 -0.28
CA GLY A 108 3.29 3.80 0.74
C GLY A 108 3.96 3.91 2.12
N LYS A 109 4.67 2.89 2.53
CA LYS A 109 5.39 2.86 3.81
C LYS A 109 6.51 3.90 3.88
N LEU A 110 7.17 4.19 2.77
CA LEU A 110 8.29 5.12 2.72
C LEU A 110 7.83 6.59 2.70
N PHE A 111 6.81 6.91 1.90
CA PHE A 111 6.40 8.29 1.64
C PHE A 111 5.11 8.71 2.34
N TYR A 112 4.31 7.76 2.84
CA TYR A 112 3.00 8.01 3.44
C TYR A 112 2.84 7.26 4.76
N SER A 113 3.84 7.39 5.65
CA SER A 113 3.95 6.63 6.91
C SER A 113 2.74 6.75 7.84
N GLU A 114 2.02 7.89 7.77
CA GLU A 114 0.80 8.14 8.55
C GLU A 114 -0.44 7.39 8.02
N GLN A 115 -0.34 6.81 6.82
CA GLN A 115 -1.42 6.06 6.21
C GLN A 115 -1.22 4.56 6.41
N SER A 116 -2.32 3.83 6.37
CA SER A 116 -2.32 2.36 6.46
C SER A 116 -2.85 1.69 5.20
N VAL A 117 -3.40 2.48 4.24
CA VAL A 117 -3.95 1.98 2.98
C VAL A 117 -3.28 2.68 1.81
N PHE A 118 -2.72 1.91 0.89
CA PHE A 118 -1.92 2.37 -0.23
C PHE A 118 -2.47 1.88 -1.58
N PRO A 119 -3.42 2.63 -2.20
CA PRO A 119 -3.87 2.35 -3.56
C PRO A 119 -2.75 2.55 -4.57
N PHE A 120 -2.52 1.61 -5.48
CA PHE A 120 -1.46 1.73 -6.49
C PHE A 120 -1.59 2.99 -7.35
N ASN A 121 -2.82 3.37 -7.71
CA ASN A 121 -3.10 4.54 -8.55
C ASN A 121 -3.05 5.89 -7.80
N LYS A 122 -2.85 5.88 -6.48
CA LYS A 122 -2.77 7.11 -5.66
C LYS A 122 -1.37 7.37 -5.09
N LEU A 123 -0.34 6.66 -5.54
CA LEU A 123 1.03 6.82 -5.04
C LEU A 123 1.71 8.14 -5.47
N GLY A 124 1.14 8.85 -6.43
CA GLY A 124 1.63 10.15 -6.85
C GLY A 124 3.12 10.20 -7.19
N ILE A 125 3.78 11.24 -6.74
CA ILE A 125 5.20 11.48 -6.99
C ILE A 125 6.11 10.45 -6.30
N GLY A 126 5.69 9.86 -5.18
CA GLY A 126 6.47 8.84 -4.47
C GLY A 126 6.81 7.64 -5.36
N ARG A 127 5.91 7.25 -6.26
CA ARG A 127 6.18 6.21 -7.25
C ARG A 127 7.28 6.61 -8.23
N LEU A 128 7.27 7.85 -8.73
CA LEU A 128 8.30 8.33 -9.66
C LEU A 128 9.66 8.37 -8.98
N ILE A 129 9.74 8.89 -7.76
CA ILE A 129 11.00 8.96 -7.00
C ILE A 129 11.54 7.55 -6.75
N HIS A 130 10.69 6.60 -6.38
CA HIS A 130 11.12 5.22 -6.11
C HIS A 130 11.66 4.49 -7.35
N GLU A 131 11.22 4.87 -8.56
CA GLU A 131 11.68 4.31 -9.83
C GLU A 131 12.97 4.98 -10.36
N LEU A 132 13.43 6.08 -9.73
CA LEU A 132 14.69 6.73 -10.12
C LEU A 132 15.89 5.84 -9.77
N PRO A 133 16.92 5.79 -10.65
CA PRO A 133 18.18 5.14 -10.33
C PRO A 133 18.81 5.78 -9.08
N GLU A 134 19.31 4.96 -8.16
CA GLU A 134 19.94 5.40 -6.92
C GLU A 134 21.05 6.43 -7.17
N LYS A 135 21.91 6.16 -8.14
CA LYS A 135 22.97 7.08 -8.53
C LYS A 135 22.46 8.46 -8.95
N LEU A 136 21.31 8.53 -9.66
CA LEU A 136 20.73 9.82 -10.04
C LEU A 136 20.24 10.58 -8.81
N CYS A 137 19.69 9.88 -7.83
CA CYS A 137 19.28 10.49 -6.56
C CYS A 137 20.49 11.00 -5.77
N GLU A 138 21.56 10.22 -5.70
CA GLU A 138 22.82 10.61 -5.05
C GLU A 138 23.44 11.84 -5.72
N ASP A 139 23.57 11.84 -7.05
CA ASP A 139 24.10 12.95 -7.82
C ASP A 139 23.29 14.24 -7.58
N PHE A 140 21.96 14.13 -7.61
CA PHE A 140 21.04 15.24 -7.34
C PHE A 140 21.18 15.77 -5.90
N LEU A 141 21.25 14.88 -4.92
CA LEU A 141 21.45 15.29 -3.52
C LEU A 141 22.80 15.98 -3.35
N PHE A 142 23.84 15.50 -3.99
CA PHE A 142 25.15 16.14 -3.97
C PHE A 142 25.16 17.53 -4.64
N GLU A 143 24.44 17.71 -5.76
CA GLU A 143 24.29 18.99 -6.43
C GLU A 143 23.58 20.03 -5.54
N ILE A 144 22.56 19.61 -4.77
CA ILE A 144 21.77 20.52 -3.92
C ILE A 144 22.44 20.78 -2.57
N PHE A 145 22.99 19.76 -1.94
CA PHE A 145 23.50 19.83 -0.56
C PHE A 145 25.03 19.79 -0.46
N GLY A 146 25.74 19.52 -1.57
CA GLY A 146 27.19 19.32 -1.55
C GLY A 146 27.55 18.08 -0.71
N ASP A 147 28.58 18.25 0.11
CA ASP A 147 29.04 17.18 1.03
C ASP A 147 28.14 17.02 2.27
N ILE A 148 27.02 17.74 2.35
CA ILE A 148 26.05 17.61 3.45
C ILE A 148 25.26 16.34 3.22
N THR A 149 25.57 15.30 3.99
CA THR A 149 24.78 14.07 4.01
C THR A 149 23.51 14.26 4.86
N SER A 150 22.52 13.39 4.67
CA SER A 150 21.28 13.39 5.49
C SER A 150 21.53 13.33 7.00
N GLU A 151 22.71 12.83 7.41
CA GLU A 151 23.15 12.79 8.82
C GLU A 151 23.44 14.19 9.39
N HIS A 152 23.70 15.19 8.53
CA HIS A 152 23.97 16.56 8.94
C HIS A 152 22.72 17.46 8.91
N LEU A 153 21.60 16.96 8.38
CA LEU A 153 20.32 17.67 8.44
C LEU A 153 19.73 17.49 9.84
N ASP A 154 19.38 18.59 10.48
CA ASP A 154 18.69 18.52 11.77
C ASP A 154 17.26 17.93 11.61
N LYS A 155 16.72 17.42 12.72
CA LYS A 155 15.41 16.76 12.72
C LYS A 155 14.28 17.71 12.32
N ASP A 156 14.40 18.99 12.63
CA ASP A 156 13.37 19.98 12.34
C ASP A 156 13.32 20.29 10.85
N THR A 157 14.49 20.37 10.20
CA THR A 157 14.59 20.51 8.75
C THR A 157 14.03 19.29 8.02
N LEU A 158 14.35 18.08 8.49
CA LEU A 158 13.78 16.85 7.90
C LEU A 158 12.26 16.79 8.08
N ALA A 159 11.76 17.15 9.25
CA ALA A 159 10.32 17.21 9.52
C ALA A 159 9.61 18.28 8.65
N ALA A 160 10.24 19.43 8.42
CA ALA A 160 9.70 20.46 7.55
C ALA A 160 9.66 20.00 6.07
N ILE A 161 10.70 19.29 5.62
CA ILE A 161 10.73 18.70 4.27
C ILE A 161 9.60 17.66 4.12
N ASP A 162 9.45 16.77 5.10
CA ASP A 162 8.39 15.75 5.08
C ASP A 162 6.99 16.38 5.02
N LYS A 163 6.71 17.36 5.89
CA LYS A 163 5.47 18.14 5.85
C LYS A 163 5.23 18.85 4.52
N PHE A 164 6.28 19.42 3.94
CA PHE A 164 6.17 20.10 2.65
C PHE A 164 5.71 19.13 1.54
N PHE A 165 6.22 17.91 1.53
CA PHE A 165 5.76 16.89 0.59
C PHE A 165 4.34 16.39 0.91
N GLN A 166 3.99 16.22 2.18
CA GLN A 166 2.64 15.84 2.62
C GLN A 166 1.59 16.89 2.21
N ASN A 167 1.94 18.18 2.26
CA ASN A 167 1.09 19.29 1.87
C ASN A 167 1.15 19.60 0.35
N ASN A 168 1.48 18.61 -0.49
CA ASN A 168 1.56 18.75 -1.94
C ASN A 168 2.44 19.94 -2.40
N LEU A 169 3.57 20.16 -1.74
CA LEU A 169 4.53 21.23 -2.01
C LEU A 169 3.96 22.65 -1.71
N ASN A 170 3.00 22.75 -0.82
CA ASN A 170 2.40 24.02 -0.41
C ASN A 170 3.16 24.60 0.80
N ILE A 171 3.93 25.67 0.55
CA ILE A 171 4.73 26.32 1.58
C ILE A 171 3.85 26.93 2.68
N ALA A 172 2.70 27.50 2.33
CA ALA A 172 1.82 28.17 3.27
C ALA A 172 1.15 27.22 4.28
N GLU A 173 0.97 25.94 3.90
CA GLU A 173 0.42 24.90 4.77
C GLU A 173 1.53 24.16 5.54
N THR A 174 2.79 24.38 5.19
CA THR A 174 3.94 23.72 5.81
C THR A 174 4.54 24.57 6.94
N ALA A 175 4.40 25.88 6.85
CA ALA A 175 4.87 26.84 7.86
C ALA A 175 3.95 26.87 9.06
#